data_f671d43db7206b3a09d5878519e477e5
#
_entry.id   f671d43db7206b3a09d5878519e477e5
#
_cell.length_a   1.000
_cell.length_b   1.000
_cell.length_c   1.000
_cell.angle_alpha   90.00
_cell.angle_beta   90.00
_cell.angle_gamma   90.00
#
_symmetry.space_group_name_H-M   'P 1'
#
loop_
_entity.id
_entity.type
_entity.pdbx_description
1 polymer ?
#
loop_
_entity_poly.entity_id
_entity_poly.type
_entity_poly.pdbx_seq_one_letter_code
_entity_poly.pdbx_strand_id
1 'polypeptide(L)'
;MVTEQHTAESVMAEEARIKQAYKKQKPAGYYSWFDPGNLFLVQEREKLLLKRLKQSGRAPLAGQRLLEIGCGSGHWLREFIKWGIKPADITGVDLRPDVLSRAAELCPQGVTLGCSNGSVLDFPDESFDLVLQSLVFTSVLDQGMKEEMAREMMRVLKKDGLIIWYDFHVDNPWNPNVRGVRKAEIRRLFPGCSIALDRVSLALPLAKWLAPWSWLLCYFLERLQLLNTHYLGLIQKQ
;
A
#
# COMPACT_ATOMS: atom_id res chain seq x y z
N MET A 1 5.78 -20.38 -25.38
CA MET A 1 5.71 -19.01 -24.87
C MET A 1 6.90 -18.87 -23.93
N VAL A 2 7.88 -18.08 -24.33
CA VAL A 2 9.12 -17.85 -23.59
C VAL A 2 8.74 -17.01 -22.38
N THR A 3 8.82 -17.58 -21.19
CA THR A 3 8.91 -16.80 -19.95
C THR A 3 10.22 -16.01 -20.07
N GLU A 4 10.15 -14.70 -20.33
CA GLU A 4 11.29 -13.83 -20.15
C GLU A 4 11.76 -14.04 -18.71
N GLN A 5 12.90 -14.71 -18.57
CA GLN A 5 13.58 -14.81 -17.28
C GLN A 5 13.92 -13.38 -16.89
N HIS A 6 13.28 -12.92 -15.84
CA HIS A 6 13.51 -11.61 -15.27
C HIS A 6 14.98 -11.55 -14.85
N THR A 7 15.78 -10.80 -15.59
CA THR A 7 17.22 -10.74 -15.34
C THR A 7 17.47 -9.83 -14.14
N ALA A 8 18.48 -10.15 -13.34
CA ALA A 8 18.92 -9.29 -12.24
C ALA A 8 19.18 -7.84 -12.71
N GLU A 9 19.57 -7.69 -13.96
CA GLU A 9 19.81 -6.40 -14.60
C GLU A 9 18.51 -5.59 -14.77
N SER A 10 17.38 -6.22 -15.17
CA SER A 10 16.09 -5.51 -15.29
C SER A 10 15.56 -5.05 -13.93
N VAL A 11 15.71 -5.87 -12.90
CA VAL A 11 15.34 -5.50 -11.53
C VAL A 11 16.17 -4.31 -11.03
N MET A 12 17.49 -4.33 -11.23
CA MET A 12 18.36 -3.22 -10.84
C MET A 12 18.03 -1.92 -11.59
N ALA A 13 17.70 -2.01 -12.88
CA ALA A 13 17.29 -0.86 -13.69
C ALA A 13 15.96 -0.26 -13.17
N GLU A 14 14.98 -1.11 -12.85
CA GLU A 14 13.70 -0.68 -12.30
C GLU A 14 13.85 -0.05 -10.92
N GLU A 15 14.66 -0.63 -10.03
CA GLU A 15 14.98 -0.03 -8.74
C GLU A 15 15.61 1.36 -8.88
N ALA A 16 16.58 1.51 -9.79
CA ALA A 16 17.21 2.80 -10.05
C ALA A 16 16.21 3.83 -10.57
N ARG A 17 15.30 3.41 -11.48
CA ARG A 17 14.20 4.24 -11.98
C ARG A 17 13.26 4.69 -10.86
N ILE A 18 12.83 3.77 -9.99
CA ILE A 18 11.96 4.06 -8.85
C ILE A 18 12.66 5.07 -7.91
N LYS A 19 13.90 4.80 -7.50
CA LYS A 19 14.68 5.71 -6.65
C LYS A 19 14.80 7.11 -7.27
N GLN A 20 15.03 7.20 -8.57
CA GLN A 20 15.10 8.47 -9.29
C GLN A 20 13.75 9.21 -9.33
N ALA A 21 12.63 8.48 -9.57
CA ALA A 21 11.30 9.07 -9.59
C ALA A 21 10.92 9.71 -8.25
N TYR A 22 11.30 9.08 -7.14
CA TYR A 22 11.02 9.58 -5.79
C TYR A 22 11.95 10.73 -5.33
N LYS A 23 13.05 11.04 -6.03
CA LYS A 23 13.87 12.22 -5.74
C LYS A 23 13.13 13.54 -5.99
N LYS A 24 12.11 13.54 -6.85
CA LYS A 24 11.25 14.71 -7.08
C LYS A 24 10.29 14.88 -5.91
N GLN A 25 10.71 15.63 -4.91
CA GLN A 25 9.89 15.90 -3.74
C GLN A 25 8.67 16.77 -4.10
N LYS A 26 7.54 16.46 -3.46
CA LYS A 26 6.38 17.35 -3.50
C LYS A 26 6.67 18.61 -2.69
N PRO A 27 6.04 19.74 -3.01
CA PRO A 27 6.17 20.97 -2.22
C PRO A 27 5.92 20.72 -0.73
N ALA A 28 6.61 21.44 0.13
CA ALA A 28 6.37 21.37 1.58
C ALA A 28 4.88 21.63 1.87
N GLY A 29 4.31 20.83 2.77
CA GLY A 29 2.89 20.93 3.12
C GLY A 29 1.91 20.29 2.13
N TYR A 30 2.35 19.73 0.99
CA TYR A 30 1.44 19.11 0.01
C TYR A 30 0.54 18.03 0.62
N TYR A 31 1.05 17.26 1.56
CA TYR A 31 0.34 16.24 2.32
C TYR A 31 0.11 16.65 3.78
N SER A 32 -0.05 17.95 4.04
CA SER A 32 -0.28 18.46 5.41
C SER A 32 -1.57 17.90 6.00
N TRP A 33 -1.53 17.54 7.27
CA TRP A 33 -2.70 17.19 8.08
C TRP A 33 -3.65 18.36 8.32
N PHE A 34 -3.16 19.59 8.17
CA PHE A 34 -3.97 20.82 8.27
C PHE A 34 -4.71 21.16 6.97
N ASP A 35 -4.49 20.40 5.88
CA ASP A 35 -5.27 20.51 4.65
C ASP A 35 -6.53 19.65 4.78
N PRO A 36 -7.75 20.25 4.74
CA PRO A 36 -9.00 19.50 4.94
C PRO A 36 -9.22 18.38 3.93
N GLY A 37 -8.72 18.53 2.69
CA GLY A 37 -8.84 17.50 1.66
C GLY A 37 -7.95 16.30 1.94
N ASN A 38 -6.71 16.52 2.40
CA ASN A 38 -5.83 15.44 2.82
C ASN A 38 -6.41 14.70 4.02
N LEU A 39 -6.87 15.46 5.03
CA LEU A 39 -7.46 14.89 6.24
C LEU A 39 -8.70 14.04 5.91
N PHE A 40 -9.60 14.55 5.06
CA PHE A 40 -10.76 13.81 4.58
C PHE A 40 -10.36 12.45 3.96
N LEU A 41 -9.45 12.47 2.98
CA LEU A 41 -9.04 11.26 2.27
C LEU A 41 -8.39 10.22 3.18
N VAL A 42 -7.56 10.66 4.12
CA VAL A 42 -6.92 9.74 5.07
C VAL A 42 -7.96 9.10 5.98
N GLN A 43 -8.85 9.90 6.56
CA GLN A 43 -9.87 9.38 7.51
C GLN A 43 -10.85 8.43 6.84
N GLU A 44 -11.33 8.73 5.62
CA GLU A 44 -12.27 7.83 4.92
C GLU A 44 -11.60 6.50 4.55
N ARG A 45 -10.34 6.52 4.13
CA ARG A 45 -9.53 5.33 3.86
C ARG A 45 -9.35 4.47 5.13
N GLU A 46 -8.98 5.08 6.26
CA GLU A 46 -8.80 4.38 7.53
C GLU A 46 -10.10 3.77 8.05
N LYS A 47 -11.20 4.54 8.03
CA LYS A 47 -12.53 4.05 8.41
C LYS A 47 -12.96 2.82 7.59
N LEU A 48 -12.73 2.87 6.26
CA LEU A 48 -13.10 1.74 5.42
C LEU A 48 -12.21 0.53 5.69
N LEU A 49 -10.90 0.72 5.86
CA LEU A 49 -9.98 -0.37 6.16
C LEU A 49 -10.36 -1.07 7.47
N LEU A 50 -10.58 -0.30 8.55
CA LEU A 50 -11.02 -0.85 9.84
C LEU A 50 -12.35 -1.60 9.73
N LYS A 51 -13.32 -1.06 8.98
CA LYS A 51 -14.57 -1.75 8.69
C LYS A 51 -14.34 -3.09 8.00
N ARG A 52 -13.48 -3.13 6.96
CA ARG A 52 -13.17 -4.35 6.20
C ARG A 52 -12.43 -5.37 7.04
N LEU A 53 -11.46 -4.96 7.86
CA LEU A 53 -10.76 -5.83 8.82
C LEU A 53 -11.73 -6.44 9.85
N LYS A 54 -12.68 -5.66 10.37
CA LYS A 54 -13.71 -6.18 11.26
C LYS A 54 -14.62 -7.18 10.57
N GLN A 55 -15.06 -6.91 9.34
CA GLN A 55 -15.93 -7.79 8.55
C GLN A 55 -15.25 -9.11 8.16
N SER A 56 -13.92 -9.10 7.98
CA SER A 56 -13.14 -10.30 7.69
C SER A 56 -12.75 -11.11 8.94
N GLY A 57 -13.23 -10.73 10.13
CA GLY A 57 -12.93 -11.42 11.38
C GLY A 57 -11.54 -11.14 11.93
N ARG A 58 -10.82 -10.12 11.42
CA ARG A 58 -9.46 -9.77 11.86
C ARG A 58 -9.40 -8.82 13.05
N ALA A 59 -10.52 -8.28 13.49
CA ALA A 59 -10.57 -7.49 14.71
C ALA A 59 -10.90 -8.38 15.93
N PRO A 60 -10.21 -8.19 17.09
CA PRO A 60 -9.14 -7.23 17.34
C PRO A 60 -7.81 -7.64 16.66
N LEU A 61 -6.93 -6.64 16.41
CA LEU A 61 -5.65 -6.86 15.73
C LEU A 61 -4.53 -7.34 16.67
N ALA A 62 -4.75 -7.33 17.98
CA ALA A 62 -3.78 -7.75 18.97
C ALA A 62 -3.32 -9.20 18.72
N GLY A 63 -2.00 -9.41 18.74
CA GLY A 63 -1.39 -10.73 18.50
C GLY A 63 -1.21 -11.10 17.03
N GLN A 64 -1.63 -10.24 16.08
CA GLN A 64 -1.35 -10.46 14.66
C GLN A 64 -0.01 -9.86 14.28
N ARG A 65 0.70 -10.50 13.34
CA ARG A 65 1.96 -10.03 12.78
C ARG A 65 1.71 -9.36 11.44
N LEU A 66 2.20 -8.12 11.29
CA LEU A 66 2.07 -7.31 10.08
C LEU A 66 3.41 -7.15 9.36
N LEU A 67 3.40 -7.33 8.04
CA LEU A 67 4.44 -6.86 7.13
C LEU A 67 3.89 -5.76 6.23
N GLU A 68 4.58 -4.63 6.13
CA GLU A 68 4.31 -3.61 5.10
C GLU A 68 5.44 -3.59 4.07
N ILE A 69 5.09 -3.75 2.80
CA ILE A 69 6.01 -3.59 1.66
C ILE A 69 5.87 -2.16 1.14
N GLY A 70 7.01 -1.46 1.03
CA GLY A 70 7.05 -0.04 0.69
C GLY A 70 6.57 0.84 1.85
N CYS A 71 7.06 0.59 3.05
CA CYS A 71 6.58 1.25 4.27
C CYS A 71 6.89 2.76 4.33
N GLY A 72 7.77 3.27 3.45
CA GLY A 72 8.18 4.66 3.46
C GLY A 72 8.66 5.10 4.85
N SER A 73 8.14 6.22 5.35
CA SER A 73 8.43 6.73 6.71
C SER A 73 7.56 6.08 7.81
N GLY A 74 6.92 4.94 7.54
CA GLY A 74 6.22 4.15 8.53
C GLY A 74 4.84 4.68 8.93
N HIS A 75 4.11 5.36 8.04
CA HIS A 75 2.76 5.86 8.35
C HIS A 75 1.83 4.74 8.79
N TRP A 76 1.64 3.72 7.96
CA TRP A 76 0.76 2.60 8.27
C TRP A 76 1.27 1.75 9.44
N LEU A 77 2.59 1.59 9.60
CA LEU A 77 3.14 0.88 10.77
C LEU A 77 2.63 1.51 12.07
N ARG A 78 2.65 2.87 12.16
CA ARG A 78 2.14 3.59 13.34
C ARG A 78 0.62 3.50 13.48
N GLU A 79 -0.14 3.53 12.38
CA GLU A 79 -1.59 3.38 12.45
C GLU A 79 -1.98 1.98 12.96
N PHE A 80 -1.31 0.91 12.51
CA PHE A 80 -1.57 -0.44 13.01
C PHE A 80 -1.17 -0.61 14.48
N ILE A 81 -0.13 0.09 14.96
CA ILE A 81 0.19 0.15 16.39
C ILE A 81 -0.96 0.82 17.17
N LYS A 82 -1.44 1.97 16.71
CA LYS A 82 -2.60 2.67 17.26
C LYS A 82 -3.86 1.78 17.30
N TRP A 83 -4.00 0.87 16.32
CA TRP A 83 -5.12 -0.08 16.26
C TRP A 83 -4.89 -1.37 17.06
N GLY A 84 -3.76 -1.49 17.77
CA GLY A 84 -3.55 -2.52 18.79
C GLY A 84 -2.53 -3.60 18.45
N ILE A 85 -1.82 -3.55 17.32
CA ILE A 85 -0.67 -4.44 17.07
C ILE A 85 0.53 -3.95 17.89
N LYS A 86 1.23 -4.87 18.54
CA LYS A 86 2.46 -4.51 19.28
C LYS A 86 3.58 -4.13 18.31
N PRO A 87 4.43 -3.14 18.63
CA PRO A 87 5.57 -2.78 17.80
C PRO A 87 6.46 -3.97 17.38
N ALA A 88 6.68 -4.93 18.29
CA ALA A 88 7.49 -6.12 18.02
C ALA A 88 6.86 -7.09 17.00
N ASP A 89 5.57 -6.97 16.72
CA ASP A 89 4.85 -7.78 15.75
C ASP A 89 4.72 -7.07 14.39
N ILE A 90 5.38 -5.93 14.20
CA ILE A 90 5.32 -5.12 12.99
C ILE A 90 6.67 -5.08 12.29
N THR A 91 6.65 -5.37 11.01
CA THR A 91 7.81 -5.27 10.11
C THR A 91 7.48 -4.37 8.94
N GLY A 92 8.38 -3.47 8.59
CA GLY A 92 8.29 -2.65 7.38
C GLY A 92 9.52 -2.83 6.51
N VAL A 93 9.33 -2.98 5.21
CA VAL A 93 10.44 -2.97 4.24
C VAL A 93 10.23 -1.86 3.21
N ASP A 94 11.33 -1.25 2.77
CA ASP A 94 11.31 -0.25 1.70
C ASP A 94 12.62 -0.33 0.90
N LEU A 95 12.55 0.05 -0.37
CA LEU A 95 13.70 0.10 -1.27
C LEU A 95 14.68 1.23 -0.93
N ARG A 96 14.24 2.25 -0.18
CA ARG A 96 14.96 3.49 0.06
C ARG A 96 15.46 3.61 1.50
N PRO A 97 16.79 3.59 1.73
CA PRO A 97 17.36 3.73 3.06
C PRO A 97 17.04 5.07 3.76
N ASP A 98 16.89 6.15 2.97
CA ASP A 98 16.58 7.49 3.51
C ASP A 98 15.21 7.55 4.20
N VAL A 99 14.19 6.90 3.62
CA VAL A 99 12.87 6.84 4.26
C VAL A 99 12.82 5.86 5.42
N LEU A 100 13.61 4.78 5.37
CA LEU A 100 13.76 3.85 6.49
C LEU A 100 14.42 4.52 7.71
N SER A 101 15.45 5.35 7.50
CA SER A 101 16.03 6.15 8.58
C SER A 101 14.96 7.04 9.21
N ARG A 102 14.11 7.67 8.38
CA ARG A 102 13.01 8.48 8.90
C ARG A 102 11.92 7.63 9.60
N ALA A 103 11.65 6.41 9.11
CA ALA A 103 10.74 5.49 9.79
C ALA A 103 11.27 5.09 11.18
N ALA A 104 12.59 4.83 11.29
CA ALA A 104 13.22 4.50 12.56
C ALA A 104 13.14 5.62 13.60
N GLU A 105 13.18 6.89 13.16
CA GLU A 105 12.95 8.05 14.05
C GLU A 105 11.50 8.19 14.50
N LEU A 106 10.54 7.83 13.64
CA LEU A 106 9.12 8.11 13.87
C LEU A 106 8.35 6.94 14.49
N CYS A 107 8.81 5.70 14.27
CA CYS A 107 8.17 4.53 14.83
C CYS A 107 8.69 4.23 16.24
N PRO A 108 7.84 3.69 17.14
CA PRO A 108 8.28 3.25 18.46
C PRO A 108 9.32 2.12 18.36
N GLN A 109 10.14 1.98 19.40
CA GLN A 109 11.07 0.85 19.54
C GLN A 109 10.32 -0.49 19.45
N GLY A 110 10.94 -1.47 18.82
CA GLY A 110 10.40 -2.80 18.59
C GLY A 110 9.93 -3.04 17.18
N VAL A 111 9.63 -2.01 16.38
CA VAL A 111 9.33 -2.18 14.94
C VAL A 111 10.58 -2.63 14.21
N THR A 112 10.46 -3.70 13.40
CA THR A 112 11.54 -4.18 12.54
C THR A 112 11.48 -3.43 11.20
N LEU A 113 12.62 -2.89 10.75
CA LEU A 113 12.76 -2.19 9.48
C LEU A 113 13.85 -2.84 8.64
N GLY A 114 13.59 -3.08 7.35
CA GLY A 114 14.51 -3.73 6.43
C GLY A 114 14.56 -3.06 5.05
N CYS A 115 15.73 -3.09 4.40
CA CYS A 115 15.88 -2.61 3.04
C CYS A 115 15.60 -3.75 2.06
N SER A 116 14.51 -3.64 1.27
CA SER A 116 14.13 -4.62 0.26
C SER A 116 13.28 -3.95 -0.82
N ASN A 117 13.37 -4.47 -2.05
CA ASN A 117 12.50 -4.09 -3.17
C ASN A 117 11.16 -4.83 -3.16
N GLY A 118 10.96 -5.77 -2.23
CA GLY A 118 9.73 -6.57 -2.09
C GLY A 118 9.64 -7.77 -3.03
N SER A 119 10.52 -7.94 -4.03
CA SER A 119 10.54 -9.11 -4.91
C SER A 119 11.33 -10.29 -4.32
N VAL A 120 12.14 -10.03 -3.30
CA VAL A 120 12.83 -11.03 -2.48
C VAL A 120 12.70 -10.60 -1.02
N LEU A 121 12.08 -11.44 -0.20
CA LEU A 121 11.86 -11.17 1.22
C LEU A 121 12.59 -12.20 2.07
N ASP A 122 13.48 -11.74 2.95
CA ASP A 122 14.23 -12.57 3.87
C ASP A 122 13.39 -12.92 5.12
N PHE A 123 12.23 -13.56 4.88
CA PHE A 123 11.34 -14.06 5.91
C PHE A 123 10.92 -15.48 5.58
N PRO A 124 10.71 -16.35 6.59
CA PRO A 124 10.17 -17.68 6.36
C PRO A 124 8.76 -17.63 5.75
N ASP A 125 8.38 -18.74 5.12
CA ASP A 125 7.01 -18.91 4.65
C ASP A 125 6.02 -18.78 5.80
N GLU A 126 4.81 -18.30 5.50
CA GLU A 126 3.70 -18.23 6.45
C GLU A 126 4.03 -17.47 7.77
N SER A 127 4.83 -16.40 7.67
CA SER A 127 5.32 -15.62 8.82
C SER A 127 4.36 -14.54 9.32
N PHE A 128 3.48 -14.05 8.44
CA PHE A 128 2.64 -12.87 8.73
C PHE A 128 1.16 -13.18 8.61
N ASP A 129 0.36 -12.59 9.51
CA ASP A 129 -1.10 -12.65 9.46
C ASP A 129 -1.66 -11.64 8.47
N LEU A 130 -0.99 -10.49 8.36
CA LEU A 130 -1.34 -9.38 7.47
C LEU A 130 -0.12 -8.97 6.65
N VAL A 131 -0.30 -8.81 5.35
CA VAL A 131 0.70 -8.21 4.45
C VAL A 131 0.07 -7.00 3.77
N LEU A 132 0.61 -5.82 4.00
CA LEU A 132 0.12 -4.55 3.46
C LEU A 132 1.04 -4.06 2.32
N GLN A 133 0.45 -3.59 1.25
CA GLN A 133 1.08 -2.68 0.31
C GLN A 133 0.23 -1.43 0.11
N SER A 134 0.87 -0.27 0.04
CA SER A 134 0.20 1.01 -0.18
C SER A 134 0.98 1.85 -1.19
N LEU A 135 0.41 2.03 -2.39
CA LEU A 135 0.98 2.84 -3.49
C LEU A 135 2.32 2.32 -4.04
N VAL A 136 2.56 1.01 -3.92
CA VAL A 136 3.82 0.39 -4.37
C VAL A 136 3.70 -0.11 -5.80
N PHE A 137 2.70 -0.93 -6.10
CA PHE A 137 2.55 -1.55 -7.42
C PHE A 137 2.32 -0.55 -8.54
N THR A 138 1.68 0.58 -8.26
CA THR A 138 1.59 1.72 -9.19
C THR A 138 2.96 2.26 -9.57
N SER A 139 3.93 2.24 -8.65
CA SER A 139 5.29 2.77 -8.86
C SER A 139 6.23 1.79 -9.54
N VAL A 140 5.93 0.50 -9.53
CA VAL A 140 6.67 -0.55 -10.25
C VAL A 140 6.08 -0.66 -11.66
N LEU A 141 6.87 -0.37 -12.70
CA LEU A 141 6.43 -0.48 -14.09
C LEU A 141 6.80 -1.83 -14.71
N ASP A 142 7.82 -2.48 -14.17
CA ASP A 142 8.26 -3.79 -14.59
C ASP A 142 7.27 -4.87 -14.14
N GLN A 143 6.73 -5.63 -15.11
CA GLN A 143 5.69 -6.63 -14.85
C GLN A 143 6.23 -7.85 -14.11
N GLY A 144 7.44 -8.29 -14.43
CA GLY A 144 8.07 -9.44 -13.79
C GLY A 144 8.33 -9.16 -12.31
N MET A 145 8.85 -7.97 -11.99
CA MET A 145 9.04 -7.54 -10.60
C MET A 145 7.72 -7.51 -9.81
N LYS A 146 6.61 -7.04 -10.42
CA LYS A 146 5.27 -7.11 -9.78
C LYS A 146 4.86 -8.55 -9.48
N GLU A 147 5.09 -9.47 -10.42
CA GLU A 147 4.74 -10.88 -10.25
C GLU A 147 5.58 -11.56 -9.16
N GLU A 148 6.86 -11.23 -9.07
CA GLU A 148 7.73 -11.70 -7.99
C GLU A 148 7.30 -11.14 -6.63
N MET A 149 7.04 -9.84 -6.56
CA MET A 149 6.51 -9.21 -5.34
C MET A 149 5.20 -9.86 -4.88
N ALA A 150 4.26 -10.09 -5.78
CA ALA A 150 3.00 -10.73 -5.45
C ALA A 150 3.21 -12.18 -4.95
N ARG A 151 4.15 -12.92 -5.55
CA ARG A 151 4.51 -14.28 -5.13
C ARG A 151 5.14 -14.28 -3.74
N GLU A 152 6.04 -13.35 -3.45
CA GLU A 152 6.65 -13.20 -2.13
C GLU A 152 5.62 -12.80 -1.07
N MET A 153 4.72 -11.86 -1.38
CA MET A 153 3.59 -11.52 -0.50
C MET A 153 2.77 -12.76 -0.14
N MET A 154 2.47 -13.60 -1.15
CA MET A 154 1.73 -14.84 -0.94
C MET A 154 2.53 -15.88 -0.16
N ARG A 155 3.85 -15.98 -0.37
CA ARG A 155 4.72 -16.94 0.34
C ARG A 155 4.79 -16.64 1.83
N VAL A 156 5.06 -15.38 2.18
CA VAL A 156 5.21 -14.97 3.59
C VAL A 156 3.88 -14.84 4.33
N LEU A 157 2.76 -14.78 3.61
CA LEU A 157 1.42 -14.73 4.18
C LEU A 157 0.99 -16.10 4.70
N LYS A 158 0.50 -16.19 5.94
CA LYS A 158 -0.11 -17.41 6.50
C LYS A 158 -1.30 -17.89 5.67
N LYS A 159 -1.69 -19.15 5.80
CA LYS A 159 -2.81 -19.76 5.02
C LYS A 159 -4.11 -18.99 5.17
N ASP A 160 -4.43 -18.59 6.37
CA ASP A 160 -5.62 -17.81 6.69
C ASP A 160 -5.38 -16.29 6.70
N GLY A 161 -4.17 -15.83 6.32
CA GLY A 161 -3.77 -14.44 6.32
C GLY A 161 -4.50 -13.57 5.28
N LEU A 162 -4.36 -12.26 5.41
CA LEU A 162 -4.91 -11.28 4.48
C LEU A 162 -3.83 -10.38 3.90
N ILE A 163 -3.89 -10.15 2.57
CA ILE A 163 -3.20 -9.04 1.94
C ILE A 163 -4.14 -7.84 1.96
N ILE A 164 -3.62 -6.69 2.42
CA ILE A 164 -4.29 -5.40 2.38
C ILE A 164 -3.70 -4.65 1.19
N TRP A 165 -4.58 -4.33 0.25
CA TRP A 165 -4.23 -3.64 -0.99
C TRP A 165 -4.76 -2.20 -0.96
N TYR A 166 -3.88 -1.22 -1.19
CA TYR A 166 -4.28 0.15 -1.46
C TYR A 166 -3.41 0.74 -2.56
N ASP A 167 -4.00 1.01 -3.74
CA ASP A 167 -3.25 1.56 -4.87
C ASP A 167 -4.16 2.27 -5.88
N PHE A 168 -3.57 3.11 -6.74
CA PHE A 168 -4.29 3.73 -7.85
C PHE A 168 -4.79 2.68 -8.84
N HIS A 169 -6.02 2.86 -9.31
CA HIS A 169 -6.57 2.07 -10.41
C HIS A 169 -6.67 2.85 -11.73
N VAL A 170 -6.36 4.15 -11.69
CA VAL A 170 -6.34 5.07 -12.83
C VAL A 170 -4.91 5.52 -13.10
N ASP A 171 -4.61 5.76 -14.37
CA ASP A 171 -3.33 6.32 -14.76
C ASP A 171 -3.27 7.82 -14.43
N ASN A 172 -2.07 8.30 -14.08
CA ASN A 172 -1.84 9.73 -13.92
C ASN A 172 -1.18 10.28 -15.20
N PRO A 173 -1.92 11.02 -16.06
CA PRO A 173 -1.38 11.48 -17.34
C PRO A 173 -0.20 12.47 -17.19
N TRP A 174 -0.04 13.07 -16.02
CA TRP A 174 1.06 14.00 -15.74
C TRP A 174 2.28 13.35 -15.06
N ASN A 175 2.21 12.05 -14.76
CA ASN A 175 3.32 11.35 -14.13
C ASN A 175 3.58 10.00 -14.80
N PRO A 176 4.52 9.92 -15.77
CA PRO A 176 4.84 8.69 -16.48
C PRO A 176 5.57 7.65 -15.60
N ASN A 177 5.98 8.03 -14.39
CA ASN A 177 6.66 7.11 -13.46
C ASN A 177 5.69 6.22 -12.67
N VAL A 178 4.39 6.36 -12.89
CA VAL A 178 3.36 5.56 -12.22
C VAL A 178 2.32 5.09 -13.23
N ARG A 179 1.79 3.88 -13.02
CA ARG A 179 0.71 3.31 -13.81
C ARG A 179 -0.33 2.68 -12.89
N GLY A 180 -1.61 3.01 -13.10
CA GLY A 180 -2.71 2.45 -12.31
C GLY A 180 -2.83 0.93 -12.46
N VAL A 181 -3.04 0.23 -11.35
CA VAL A 181 -3.19 -1.22 -11.32
C VAL A 181 -4.66 -1.58 -11.35
N ARG A 182 -5.14 -2.10 -12.47
CA ARG A 182 -6.55 -2.41 -12.69
C ARG A 182 -6.94 -3.76 -12.07
N LYS A 183 -8.21 -3.93 -11.79
CA LYS A 183 -8.77 -5.16 -11.18
C LYS A 183 -8.35 -6.44 -11.92
N ALA A 184 -8.28 -6.42 -13.24
CA ALA A 184 -7.83 -7.57 -14.04
C ALA A 184 -6.36 -7.92 -13.77
N GLU A 185 -5.51 -6.90 -13.61
CA GLU A 185 -4.10 -7.08 -13.26
C GLU A 185 -3.94 -7.65 -11.85
N ILE A 186 -4.69 -7.11 -10.87
CA ILE A 186 -4.68 -7.64 -9.49
C ILE A 186 -5.09 -9.12 -9.46
N ARG A 187 -6.12 -9.50 -10.22
CA ARG A 187 -6.53 -10.92 -10.32
C ARG A 187 -5.47 -11.82 -10.94
N ARG A 188 -4.69 -11.30 -11.88
CA ARG A 188 -3.58 -12.05 -12.50
C ARG A 188 -2.40 -12.20 -11.54
N LEU A 189 -2.11 -11.17 -10.75
CA LEU A 189 -1.05 -11.19 -9.73
C LEU A 189 -1.36 -12.16 -8.57
N PHE A 190 -2.64 -12.33 -8.23
CA PHE A 190 -3.09 -13.18 -7.13
C PHE A 190 -4.10 -14.26 -7.61
N PRO A 191 -3.65 -15.22 -8.43
CA PRO A 191 -4.52 -16.28 -8.94
C PRO A 191 -5.01 -17.18 -7.80
N GLY A 192 -6.26 -17.65 -7.89
CA GLY A 192 -6.86 -18.52 -6.88
C GLY A 192 -7.22 -17.84 -5.55
N CYS A 193 -7.09 -16.50 -5.46
CA CYS A 193 -7.45 -15.75 -4.26
C CYS A 193 -8.86 -15.16 -4.34
N SER A 194 -9.51 -15.06 -3.18
CA SER A 194 -10.71 -14.22 -3.03
C SER A 194 -10.27 -12.75 -2.96
N ILE A 195 -10.82 -11.91 -3.84
CA ILE A 195 -10.43 -10.48 -3.98
C ILE A 195 -11.65 -9.59 -3.86
N ALA A 196 -11.74 -8.86 -2.75
CA ALA A 196 -12.74 -7.84 -2.50
C ALA A 196 -12.12 -6.44 -2.61
N LEU A 197 -12.54 -5.63 -3.59
CA LEU A 197 -12.02 -4.29 -3.87
C LEU A 197 -13.13 -3.26 -3.81
N ASP A 198 -12.90 -2.18 -3.06
CA ASP A 198 -13.73 -0.98 -3.04
C ASP A 198 -13.01 0.14 -3.80
N ARG A 199 -13.76 0.95 -4.55
CA ARG A 199 -13.24 2.22 -5.08
C ARG A 199 -13.30 3.27 -3.98
N VAL A 200 -12.16 3.90 -3.70
CA VAL A 200 -12.02 4.86 -2.61
C VAL A 200 -11.16 6.04 -3.03
N SER A 201 -11.04 7.00 -2.13
CA SER A 201 -10.22 8.19 -2.29
C SER A 201 -10.64 9.03 -3.48
N LEU A 202 -11.57 9.96 -3.22
CA LEU A 202 -11.93 11.01 -4.15
C LEU A 202 -10.66 11.64 -4.76
N ALA A 203 -10.68 11.98 -6.04
CA ALA A 203 -9.52 12.59 -6.69
C ALA A 203 -8.96 13.74 -5.85
N LEU A 204 -7.67 13.70 -5.50
CA LEU A 204 -7.03 14.61 -4.54
C LEU A 204 -7.26 16.10 -4.87
N PRO A 205 -7.15 16.57 -6.14
CA PRO A 205 -7.45 17.98 -6.45
C PRO A 205 -8.87 18.36 -6.10
N LEU A 206 -9.83 17.47 -6.34
CA LEU A 206 -11.24 17.69 -6.05
C LEU A 206 -11.50 17.71 -4.53
N ALA A 207 -10.90 16.76 -3.79
CA ALA A 207 -11.00 16.73 -2.35
C ALA A 207 -10.43 18.03 -1.71
N LYS A 208 -9.27 18.49 -2.17
CA LYS A 208 -8.66 19.75 -1.70
C LYS A 208 -9.50 20.97 -2.01
N TRP A 209 -10.18 20.98 -3.13
CA TRP A 209 -11.05 22.10 -3.51
C TRP A 209 -12.37 22.10 -2.73
N LEU A 210 -12.99 20.93 -2.51
CA LEU A 210 -14.32 20.82 -1.89
C LEU A 210 -14.29 20.74 -0.36
N ALA A 211 -13.33 20.03 0.24
CA ALA A 211 -13.33 19.76 1.66
C ALA A 211 -13.30 20.99 2.56
N PRO A 212 -12.65 22.13 2.19
CA PRO A 212 -12.74 23.36 2.96
C PRO A 212 -14.16 23.91 3.09
N TRP A 213 -15.03 23.58 2.14
CA TRP A 213 -16.40 24.08 2.06
C TRP A 213 -17.43 23.09 2.59
N SER A 214 -17.27 21.79 2.27
CA SER A 214 -18.25 20.78 2.64
C SER A 214 -17.67 19.36 2.61
N TRP A 215 -17.44 18.78 3.76
CA TRP A 215 -17.12 17.37 3.91
C TRP A 215 -18.28 16.45 3.48
N LEU A 216 -19.53 16.90 3.70
CA LEU A 216 -20.71 16.15 3.30
C LEU A 216 -20.75 15.95 1.77
N LEU A 217 -20.39 16.98 1.01
CA LEU A 217 -20.31 16.88 -0.44
C LEU A 217 -19.18 15.95 -0.89
N CYS A 218 -18.00 16.03 -0.26
CA CYS A 218 -16.91 15.09 -0.50
C CYS A 218 -17.34 13.66 -0.24
N TYR A 219 -17.99 13.42 0.89
CA TYR A 219 -18.51 12.10 1.27
C TYR A 219 -19.54 11.57 0.26
N PHE A 220 -20.47 12.41 -0.18
CA PHE A 220 -21.46 12.05 -1.20
C PHE A 220 -20.80 11.66 -2.53
N LEU A 221 -19.85 12.47 -3.01
CA LEU A 221 -19.12 12.20 -4.24
C LEU A 221 -18.27 10.93 -4.15
N GLU A 222 -17.62 10.69 -3.01
CA GLU A 222 -16.86 9.46 -2.80
C GLU A 222 -17.76 8.23 -2.82
N ARG A 223 -18.97 8.32 -2.28
CA ARG A 223 -19.98 7.24 -2.31
C ARG A 223 -20.49 6.92 -3.70
N LEU A 224 -20.51 7.87 -4.61
CA LEU A 224 -20.84 7.64 -6.02
C LEU A 224 -19.77 6.82 -6.75
N GLN A 225 -18.55 6.75 -6.22
CA GLN A 225 -17.41 5.99 -6.74
C GLN A 225 -16.95 6.36 -8.17
N LEU A 226 -17.52 7.41 -8.79
CA LEU A 226 -17.22 7.81 -10.16
C LEU A 226 -15.88 8.55 -10.28
N LEU A 227 -15.51 9.30 -9.23
CA LEU A 227 -14.32 10.15 -9.17
C LEU A 227 -13.27 9.61 -8.19
N ASN A 228 -13.42 8.39 -7.75
CA ASN A 228 -12.46 7.72 -6.88
C ASN A 228 -11.30 7.18 -7.70
N THR A 229 -10.10 7.32 -7.18
CA THR A 229 -8.86 7.05 -7.92
C THR A 229 -8.11 5.81 -7.43
N HIS A 230 -8.49 5.26 -6.28
CA HIS A 230 -7.79 4.11 -5.70
C HIS A 230 -8.73 2.91 -5.51
N TYR A 231 -8.13 1.71 -5.48
CA TYR A 231 -8.73 0.54 -4.85
C TYR A 231 -8.19 0.38 -3.45
N LEU A 232 -9.09 0.16 -2.49
CA LEU A 232 -8.77 -0.45 -1.21
C LEU A 232 -9.42 -1.83 -1.17
N GLY A 233 -8.68 -2.85 -0.77
CA GLY A 233 -9.23 -4.18 -0.76
C GLY A 233 -8.51 -5.17 0.12
N LEU A 234 -9.15 -6.31 0.28
CA LEU A 234 -8.61 -7.49 0.94
C LEU A 234 -8.48 -8.62 -0.05
N ILE A 235 -7.33 -9.30 -0.04
CA ILE A 235 -7.02 -10.46 -0.86
C ILE A 235 -6.71 -11.61 0.10
N GLN A 236 -7.38 -12.74 -0.06
CA GLN A 236 -7.28 -13.90 0.82
C GLN A 236 -7.01 -15.17 0.01
N LYS A 237 -6.11 -16.02 0.49
CA LYS A 237 -5.92 -17.38 -0.05
C LYS A 237 -7.24 -18.17 0.04
N GLN A 238 -7.55 -18.96 -0.99
CA GLN A 238 -8.64 -19.94 -0.97
C GLN A 238 -8.10 -21.33 -0.71
#